data_9b1e5adc7526656aee02553821312115
#
_entry.id   9b1e5adc7526656aee02553821312115
#
_cell.length_a   1.000
_cell.length_b   1.000
_cell.length_c   1.000
_cell.angle_alpha   90.00
_cell.angle_beta   90.00
_cell.angle_gamma   90.00
#
_symmetry.space_group_name_H-M   'P 1'
#
loop_
_entity.id
_entity.type
_entity.pdbx_description
1 polymer ?
#
loop_
_entity_poly.entity_id
_entity_poly.type
_entity_poly.pdbx_seq_one_letter_code
_entity_poly.pdbx_strand_id
1 'polypeptide(L)'
;METRILGRTGLEVGRLGMASSFGVPTKAVEQAFEQGVNYLYWGTLRRGPFGQALRNLKPQRDRMVLALQSYSRIAALMSPSVEIALRKLNFEYADVLLLGLWNHMPPQRILDAARRLRERGLIRNIAISTHHRPLVSSLSADSEFGIVHVRYNAVHTGAEREVFPLLPTNGARPGIVAFTATSWRQLLDPKRVPPGERTPTAADCYRFVLSNPAVDVCLSGPANQAHAAQALRATELGPMSADELAWMRRVGDFIHK
;
A
#
# COMPACT_ATOMS: atom_id res chain seq x y z
N MET A 1 4.63 -12.99 -10.66
CA MET A 1 4.81 -12.36 -9.32
C MET A 1 4.29 -13.29 -8.26
N GLU A 2 4.97 -13.43 -7.12
CA GLU A 2 4.45 -14.16 -5.94
C GLU A 2 3.16 -13.50 -5.44
N THR A 3 2.17 -14.31 -5.06
CA THR A 3 0.90 -13.86 -4.48
C THR A 3 0.79 -14.23 -3.01
N ARG A 4 -0.07 -13.51 -2.28
CA ARG A 4 -0.43 -13.79 -0.88
C ARG A 4 -1.89 -13.47 -0.63
N ILE A 5 -2.44 -14.13 0.38
CA ILE A 5 -3.71 -13.68 0.96
C ILE A 5 -3.45 -12.46 1.84
N LEU A 6 -4.15 -11.37 1.58
CA LEU A 6 -4.00 -10.10 2.29
C LEU A 6 -4.64 -10.18 3.68
N GLY A 7 -3.90 -10.72 4.63
CA GLY A 7 -4.38 -10.95 5.98
C GLY A 7 -5.74 -11.65 6.03
N ARG A 8 -6.63 -11.21 6.93
CA ARG A 8 -7.97 -11.76 7.15
C ARG A 8 -9.00 -11.44 6.05
N THR A 9 -8.61 -10.72 4.99
CA THR A 9 -9.58 -10.25 3.97
C THR A 9 -9.99 -11.33 2.98
N GLY A 10 -9.23 -12.41 2.84
CA GLY A 10 -9.38 -13.42 1.80
C GLY A 10 -8.99 -12.96 0.39
N LEU A 11 -8.57 -11.70 0.21
CA LEU A 11 -8.14 -11.18 -1.08
C LEU A 11 -6.75 -11.71 -1.44
N GLU A 12 -6.62 -12.29 -2.62
CA GLU A 12 -5.32 -12.66 -3.17
C GLU A 12 -4.65 -11.46 -3.84
N VAL A 13 -3.43 -11.14 -3.44
CA VAL A 13 -2.68 -9.97 -3.92
C VAL A 13 -1.27 -10.33 -4.35
N GLY A 14 -0.80 -9.66 -5.42
CA GLY A 14 0.63 -9.61 -5.72
C GLY A 14 1.37 -8.81 -4.65
N ARG A 15 2.63 -9.19 -4.40
CA ARG A 15 3.46 -8.57 -3.36
C ARG A 15 3.74 -7.08 -3.58
N LEU A 16 3.64 -6.61 -4.83
CA LEU A 16 3.77 -5.20 -5.20
C LEU A 16 2.40 -4.63 -5.53
N GLY A 17 2.04 -3.51 -4.90
CA GLY A 17 0.89 -2.69 -5.25
C GLY A 17 1.29 -1.41 -5.97
N MET A 18 0.34 -0.72 -6.58
CA MET A 18 0.59 0.53 -7.30
C MET A 18 -0.41 1.63 -6.92
N ALA A 19 0.12 2.83 -6.67
CA ALA A 19 -0.64 4.03 -6.32
C ALA A 19 -0.66 5.07 -7.45
N SER A 20 -1.78 5.75 -7.62
CA SER A 20 -1.97 6.80 -8.64
C SER A 20 -1.22 8.10 -8.36
N SER A 21 -0.74 8.31 -7.14
CA SER A 21 -0.43 9.62 -6.54
C SER A 21 0.61 10.46 -7.30
N PHE A 22 1.45 9.86 -8.13
CA PHE A 22 2.54 10.54 -8.83
C PHE A 22 2.33 10.65 -10.34
N GLY A 23 1.17 10.24 -10.87
CA GLY A 23 0.79 10.46 -12.26
C GLY A 23 1.31 9.40 -13.24
N VAL A 24 1.46 8.16 -12.78
CA VAL A 24 1.86 7.04 -13.63
C VAL A 24 0.96 6.95 -14.88
N PRO A 25 1.55 6.74 -16.08
CA PRO A 25 0.79 6.64 -17.33
C PRO A 25 -0.11 5.40 -17.37
N THR A 26 -1.24 5.51 -18.07
CA THR A 26 -2.23 4.42 -18.26
C THR A 26 -1.58 3.11 -18.66
N LYS A 27 -0.77 3.11 -19.73
CA LYS A 27 -0.09 1.92 -20.24
C LYS A 27 0.84 1.26 -19.23
N ALA A 28 1.49 2.04 -18.36
CA ALA A 28 2.36 1.50 -17.32
C ALA A 28 1.58 0.75 -16.24
N VAL A 29 0.38 1.23 -15.89
CA VAL A 29 -0.53 0.54 -14.95
C VAL A 29 -1.02 -0.77 -15.55
N GLU A 30 -1.47 -0.75 -16.81
CA GLU A 30 -1.95 -1.94 -17.52
C GLU A 30 -0.86 -3.01 -17.62
N GLN A 31 0.35 -2.63 -18.01
CA GLN A 31 1.49 -3.54 -18.07
C GLN A 31 1.87 -4.12 -16.70
N ALA A 32 1.82 -3.31 -15.66
CA ALA A 32 2.08 -3.78 -14.30
C ALA A 32 1.01 -4.78 -13.84
N PHE A 33 -0.25 -4.53 -14.18
CA PHE A 33 -1.36 -5.44 -13.88
C PHE A 33 -1.17 -6.81 -14.54
N GLU A 34 -0.81 -6.84 -15.82
CA GLU A 34 -0.53 -8.10 -16.54
C GLU A 34 0.67 -8.88 -15.92
N GLN A 35 1.58 -8.18 -15.24
CA GLN A 35 2.68 -8.79 -14.50
C GLN A 35 2.33 -9.16 -13.05
N GLY A 36 1.05 -9.02 -12.65
CA GLY A 36 0.51 -9.45 -11.36
C GLY A 36 0.41 -8.37 -10.28
N VAL A 37 0.61 -7.09 -10.62
CA VAL A 37 0.31 -5.96 -9.71
C VAL A 37 -1.19 -5.73 -9.69
N ASN A 38 -1.89 -6.33 -8.75
CA ASN A 38 -3.35 -6.27 -8.69
C ASN A 38 -3.90 -5.42 -7.53
N TYR A 39 -3.11 -5.06 -6.52
CA TYR A 39 -3.50 -4.09 -5.49
C TYR A 39 -3.35 -2.67 -6.05
N LEU A 40 -4.44 -2.11 -6.55
CA LEU A 40 -4.48 -0.85 -7.28
C LEU A 40 -5.12 0.24 -6.43
N TYR A 41 -4.27 1.16 -5.93
CA TYR A 41 -4.71 2.25 -5.06
C TYR A 41 -4.99 3.51 -5.88
N TRP A 42 -6.27 3.84 -6.01
CA TRP A 42 -6.75 5.06 -6.65
C TRP A 42 -6.99 6.15 -5.62
N GLY A 43 -5.95 6.95 -5.38
CA GLY A 43 -5.97 8.05 -4.41
C GLY A 43 -6.66 9.31 -4.94
N THR A 44 -6.28 10.47 -4.41
CA THR A 44 -6.93 11.75 -4.70
C THR A 44 -6.17 12.65 -5.66
N LEU A 45 -4.86 12.44 -5.83
CA LEU A 45 -3.99 13.29 -6.65
C LEU A 45 -3.57 12.57 -7.94
N ARG A 46 -3.37 13.34 -9.03
CA ARG A 46 -2.80 12.90 -10.32
C ARG A 46 -3.37 11.58 -10.85
N ARG A 47 -4.62 11.31 -10.58
CA ARG A 47 -5.27 10.00 -10.75
C ARG A 47 -5.94 9.77 -12.12
N GLY A 48 -5.92 10.76 -13.02
CA GLY A 48 -6.61 10.67 -14.31
C GLY A 48 -6.15 9.48 -15.17
N PRO A 49 -4.87 9.38 -15.54
CA PRO A 49 -4.35 8.25 -16.34
C PRO A 49 -4.51 6.90 -15.63
N PHE A 50 -4.33 6.85 -14.32
CA PHE A 50 -4.55 5.64 -13.53
C PHE A 50 -6.02 5.20 -13.56
N GLY A 51 -6.96 6.15 -13.41
CA GLY A 51 -8.39 5.87 -13.53
C GLY A 51 -8.78 5.39 -14.92
N GLN A 52 -8.10 5.88 -15.98
CA GLN A 52 -8.29 5.35 -17.33
C GLN A 52 -7.83 3.89 -17.42
N ALA A 53 -6.68 3.54 -16.89
CA ALA A 53 -6.21 2.16 -16.84
C ALA A 53 -7.20 1.24 -16.09
N LEU A 54 -7.71 1.68 -14.94
CA LEU A 54 -8.72 0.92 -14.20
C LEU A 54 -9.96 0.64 -15.06
N ARG A 55 -10.47 1.63 -15.81
CA ARG A 55 -11.62 1.43 -16.71
C ARG A 55 -11.31 0.45 -17.84
N ASN A 56 -10.11 0.53 -18.42
CA ASN A 56 -9.67 -0.38 -19.49
C ASN A 56 -9.55 -1.83 -18.97
N LEU A 57 -9.12 -1.99 -17.72
CA LEU A 57 -8.98 -3.27 -17.05
C LEU A 57 -10.28 -3.82 -16.44
N LYS A 58 -11.42 -3.10 -16.57
CA LYS A 58 -12.72 -3.54 -16.02
C LYS A 58 -13.13 -4.95 -16.43
N PRO A 59 -12.87 -5.44 -17.64
CA PRO A 59 -13.17 -6.83 -18.01
C PRO A 59 -12.46 -7.90 -17.15
N GLN A 60 -11.38 -7.51 -16.45
CA GLN A 60 -10.61 -8.36 -15.55
C GLN A 60 -10.83 -7.99 -14.07
N ARG A 61 -12.03 -7.50 -13.73
CA ARG A 61 -12.35 -6.99 -12.38
C ARG A 61 -12.16 -8.01 -11.26
N ASP A 62 -12.39 -9.26 -11.56
CA ASP A 62 -12.21 -10.41 -10.65
C ASP A 62 -10.75 -10.61 -10.20
N ARG A 63 -9.79 -10.22 -11.02
CA ARG A 63 -8.35 -10.27 -10.71
C ARG A 63 -7.85 -9.02 -9.97
N MET A 64 -8.66 -7.97 -9.88
CA MET A 64 -8.28 -6.66 -9.37
C MET A 64 -8.66 -6.52 -7.89
N VAL A 65 -7.76 -5.95 -7.08
CA VAL A 65 -8.05 -5.43 -5.75
C VAL A 65 -8.03 -3.90 -5.82
N LEU A 66 -9.21 -3.31 -5.99
CA LEU A 66 -9.38 -1.87 -6.07
C LEU A 66 -9.43 -1.25 -4.67
N ALA A 67 -8.45 -0.41 -4.34
CA ALA A 67 -8.43 0.37 -3.11
C ALA A 67 -8.78 1.84 -3.41
N LEU A 68 -9.85 2.34 -2.80
CA LEU A 68 -10.24 3.76 -2.80
C LEU A 68 -9.86 4.41 -1.49
N GLN A 69 -9.54 5.69 -1.52
CA GLN A 69 -9.33 6.46 -0.30
C GLN A 69 -10.41 7.51 -0.08
N SER A 70 -10.93 7.55 1.15
CA SER A 70 -11.72 8.67 1.65
C SER A 70 -10.88 9.52 2.60
N TYR A 71 -10.64 10.77 2.24
CA TYR A 71 -10.04 11.76 3.16
C TYR A 71 -11.08 12.48 4.01
N SER A 72 -12.37 12.12 3.89
CA SER A 72 -13.39 12.80 4.63
C SER A 72 -13.26 12.53 6.12
N ARG A 73 -13.10 13.60 6.89
CA ARG A 73 -13.25 13.62 8.35
C ARG A 73 -14.69 13.90 8.76
N ILE A 74 -15.57 14.07 7.77
CA ILE A 74 -16.99 14.34 7.92
C ILE A 74 -17.75 13.11 7.42
N ALA A 75 -18.41 12.40 8.33
CA ALA A 75 -19.08 11.13 8.03
C ALA A 75 -20.14 11.28 6.91
N ALA A 76 -20.87 12.37 6.87
CA ALA A 76 -21.89 12.64 5.85
C ALA A 76 -21.32 12.76 4.42
N LEU A 77 -20.03 13.11 4.28
CA LEU A 77 -19.38 13.23 2.96
C LEU A 77 -18.73 11.95 2.48
N MET A 78 -18.62 10.92 3.32
CA MET A 78 -17.94 9.67 2.97
C MET A 78 -18.71 8.93 1.86
N SER A 79 -20.01 8.70 2.04
CA SER A 79 -20.84 8.00 1.05
C SER A 79 -20.84 8.71 -0.32
N PRO A 80 -21.17 10.02 -0.41
CA PRO A 80 -21.10 10.72 -1.68
C PRO A 80 -19.72 10.65 -2.34
N SER A 81 -18.62 10.72 -1.57
CA SER A 81 -17.27 10.68 -2.13
C SER A 81 -16.94 9.31 -2.75
N VAL A 82 -17.33 8.21 -2.09
CA VAL A 82 -17.14 6.85 -2.60
C VAL A 82 -18.00 6.60 -3.84
N GLU A 83 -19.27 6.99 -3.80
CA GLU A 83 -20.18 6.84 -4.94
C GLU A 83 -19.72 7.63 -6.17
N ILE A 84 -19.23 8.85 -5.98
CA ILE A 84 -18.64 9.65 -7.07
C ILE A 84 -17.39 8.95 -7.62
N ALA A 85 -16.54 8.40 -6.76
CA ALA A 85 -15.35 7.68 -7.18
C ALA A 85 -15.70 6.44 -8.01
N LEU A 86 -16.63 5.62 -7.55
CA LEU A 86 -17.09 4.41 -8.26
C LEU A 86 -17.71 4.76 -9.62
N ARG A 87 -18.58 5.79 -9.67
CA ARG A 87 -19.15 6.27 -10.95
C ARG A 87 -18.07 6.73 -11.93
N LYS A 88 -17.08 7.50 -11.46
CA LYS A 88 -15.96 7.97 -12.31
C LYS A 88 -15.13 6.83 -12.87
N LEU A 89 -14.97 5.77 -12.11
CA LEU A 89 -14.23 4.57 -12.50
C LEU A 89 -15.07 3.57 -13.29
N ASN A 90 -16.41 3.72 -13.30
CA ASN A 90 -17.36 2.76 -13.85
C ASN A 90 -17.28 1.38 -13.17
N PHE A 91 -17.21 1.38 -11.83
CA PHE A 91 -17.22 0.18 -10.99
C PHE A 91 -18.42 0.19 -10.05
N GLU A 92 -18.92 -0.98 -9.72
CA GLU A 92 -20.05 -1.19 -8.82
C GLU A 92 -19.61 -1.13 -7.36
N TYR A 93 -18.37 -1.57 -7.06
CA TYR A 93 -17.82 -1.61 -5.71
C TYR A 93 -16.28 -1.47 -5.73
N ALA A 94 -15.72 -1.14 -4.57
CA ALA A 94 -14.30 -1.25 -4.29
C ALA A 94 -14.03 -2.41 -3.31
N ASP A 95 -12.88 -3.06 -3.42
CA ASP A 95 -12.49 -4.12 -2.49
C ASP A 95 -12.05 -3.55 -1.15
N VAL A 96 -11.49 -2.34 -1.18
CA VAL A 96 -10.92 -1.67 0.00
C VAL A 96 -11.31 -0.21 0.04
N LEU A 97 -11.84 0.24 1.16
CA LEU A 97 -11.93 1.66 1.50
C LEU A 97 -10.87 2.01 2.53
N LEU A 98 -9.87 2.78 2.14
CA LEU A 98 -8.88 3.35 3.05
C LEU A 98 -9.42 4.63 3.67
N LEU A 99 -9.61 4.63 5.00
CA LEU A 99 -10.10 5.79 5.75
C LEU A 99 -9.09 6.96 5.84
N GLY A 100 -7.89 6.76 5.30
CA GLY A 100 -6.79 7.70 5.34
C GLY A 100 -5.94 7.57 6.60
N LEU A 101 -5.17 8.63 6.91
CA LEU A 101 -4.24 8.64 8.02
C LEU A 101 -4.94 9.00 9.33
N TRP A 102 -4.86 8.08 10.30
CA TRP A 102 -5.36 8.27 11.66
C TRP A 102 -4.30 7.83 12.66
N ASN A 103 -3.93 8.70 13.60
CA ASN A 103 -2.99 8.39 14.69
C ASN A 103 -3.71 8.06 16.02
N HIS A 104 -5.01 7.91 15.98
CA HIS A 104 -5.90 7.42 17.02
C HIS A 104 -7.07 6.67 16.37
N MET A 105 -7.85 5.94 17.15
CA MET A 105 -9.04 5.26 16.61
C MET A 105 -9.98 6.29 15.97
N PRO A 106 -10.47 6.02 14.75
CA PRO A 106 -11.45 6.90 14.11
C PRO A 106 -12.70 7.07 14.99
N PRO A 107 -13.30 8.26 15.03
CA PRO A 107 -14.57 8.45 15.73
C PRO A 107 -15.65 7.50 15.24
N GLN A 108 -16.53 7.05 16.15
CA GLN A 108 -17.57 6.07 15.83
C GLN A 108 -18.40 6.46 14.61
N ARG A 109 -18.76 7.74 14.46
CA ARG A 109 -19.50 8.24 13.28
C ARG A 109 -18.80 7.97 11.93
N ILE A 110 -17.46 7.91 11.90
CA ILE A 110 -16.67 7.58 10.70
C ILE A 110 -16.74 6.08 10.42
N LEU A 111 -16.61 5.25 11.47
CA LEU A 111 -16.75 3.79 11.35
C LEU A 111 -18.16 3.41 10.91
N ASP A 112 -19.20 4.01 11.49
CA ASP A 112 -20.58 3.77 11.09
C ASP A 112 -20.86 4.17 9.63
N ALA A 113 -20.25 5.25 9.14
CA ALA A 113 -20.37 5.63 7.75
C ALA A 113 -19.70 4.61 6.82
N ALA A 114 -18.55 4.07 7.20
CA ALA A 114 -17.87 3.03 6.45
C ALA A 114 -18.65 1.70 6.48
N ARG A 115 -19.22 1.31 7.64
CA ARG A 115 -20.07 0.12 7.78
C ARG A 115 -21.28 0.18 6.86
N ARG A 116 -21.99 1.32 6.84
CA ARG A 116 -23.13 1.52 5.93
C ARG A 116 -22.75 1.38 4.45
N LEU A 117 -21.55 1.80 4.04
CA LEU A 117 -21.04 1.56 2.69
C LEU A 117 -20.82 0.07 2.43
N ARG A 118 -20.31 -0.67 3.41
CA ARG A 118 -20.09 -2.13 3.32
C ARG A 118 -21.43 -2.88 3.27
N GLU A 119 -22.38 -2.54 4.11
CA GLU A 119 -23.75 -3.09 4.13
C GLU A 119 -24.47 -2.88 2.79
N ARG A 120 -24.23 -1.74 2.14
CA ARG A 120 -24.75 -1.43 0.80
C ARG A 120 -23.97 -2.12 -0.34
N GLY A 121 -22.93 -2.90 -0.03
CA GLY A 121 -22.11 -3.58 -1.01
C GLY A 121 -21.17 -2.67 -1.83
N LEU A 122 -21.01 -1.40 -1.46
CA LEU A 122 -20.15 -0.45 -2.19
C LEU A 122 -18.68 -0.61 -1.85
N ILE A 123 -18.37 -1.22 -0.71
CA ILE A 123 -17.01 -1.61 -0.31
C ILE A 123 -17.07 -3.01 0.34
N ARG A 124 -15.93 -3.73 0.33
CA ARG A 124 -15.81 -5.05 0.98
C ARG A 124 -15.04 -4.97 2.29
N ASN A 125 -13.92 -4.27 2.31
CA ASN A 125 -13.01 -4.19 3.45
C ASN A 125 -12.73 -2.74 3.83
N ILE A 126 -12.51 -2.51 5.13
CA ILE A 126 -12.08 -1.22 5.67
C ILE A 126 -10.58 -1.30 5.95
N ALA A 127 -9.85 -0.32 5.45
CA ALA A 127 -8.44 -0.12 5.70
C ALA A 127 -8.18 1.21 6.41
N ILE A 128 -7.08 1.25 7.16
CA ILE A 128 -6.62 2.46 7.84
C ILE A 128 -5.12 2.61 7.66
N SER A 129 -4.61 3.82 7.57
CA SER A 129 -3.17 4.07 7.68
C SER A 129 -2.85 4.81 8.98
N THR A 130 -1.70 4.52 9.56
CA THR A 130 -1.24 5.19 10.77
C THR A 130 0.28 5.38 10.78
N HIS A 131 0.73 6.48 11.38
CA HIS A 131 2.12 6.67 11.77
C HIS A 131 2.36 6.38 13.26
N HIS A 132 1.28 6.23 14.04
CA HIS A 132 1.34 5.88 15.45
C HIS A 132 1.37 4.36 15.61
N ARG A 133 2.55 3.78 15.64
CA ARG A 133 2.77 2.33 15.68
C ARG A 133 2.04 1.60 16.83
N PRO A 134 1.99 2.13 18.06
CA PRO A 134 1.22 1.48 19.14
C PRO A 134 -0.25 1.24 18.82
N LEU A 135 -0.86 2.08 17.97
CA LEU A 135 -2.26 1.91 17.56
C LEU A 135 -2.48 0.62 16.76
N VAL A 136 -1.45 0.11 16.06
CA VAL A 136 -1.59 -1.08 15.19
C VAL A 136 -1.99 -2.30 15.99
N SER A 137 -1.57 -2.45 17.24
CA SER A 137 -2.00 -3.55 18.11
C SER A 137 -3.52 -3.54 18.31
N SER A 138 -4.09 -2.38 18.67
CA SER A 138 -5.55 -2.23 18.82
C SER A 138 -6.30 -2.45 17.51
N LEU A 139 -5.77 -1.94 16.38
CA LEU A 139 -6.35 -2.16 15.04
C LEU A 139 -6.29 -3.62 14.62
N SER A 140 -5.24 -4.35 15.04
CA SER A 140 -5.10 -5.77 14.72
C SER A 140 -6.07 -6.64 15.50
N ALA A 141 -6.39 -6.27 16.74
CA ALA A 141 -7.38 -6.94 17.58
C ALA A 141 -8.83 -6.66 17.10
N ASP A 142 -9.08 -5.51 16.47
CA ASP A 142 -10.40 -5.13 15.96
C ASP A 142 -10.64 -5.74 14.57
N SER A 143 -11.60 -6.66 14.47
CA SER A 143 -11.97 -7.32 13.20
C SER A 143 -12.56 -6.38 12.15
N GLU A 144 -12.92 -5.15 12.53
CA GLU A 144 -13.43 -4.11 11.62
C GLU A 144 -12.39 -3.74 10.54
N PHE A 145 -11.09 -3.72 10.94
CA PHE A 145 -10.01 -3.34 10.04
C PHE A 145 -9.41 -4.58 9.37
N GLY A 146 -9.80 -4.83 8.12
CA GLY A 146 -9.21 -5.91 7.32
C GLY A 146 -7.75 -5.64 6.93
N ILE A 147 -7.35 -4.37 6.83
CA ILE A 147 -6.04 -3.96 6.31
C ILE A 147 -5.52 -2.76 7.09
N VAL A 148 -4.21 -2.79 7.41
CA VAL A 148 -3.50 -1.65 7.99
C VAL A 148 -2.34 -1.24 7.08
N HIS A 149 -2.33 0.03 6.67
CA HIS A 149 -1.20 0.62 5.96
C HIS A 149 -0.19 1.15 6.97
N VAL A 150 1.07 0.72 6.85
CA VAL A 150 2.16 1.10 7.76
C VAL A 150 3.31 1.75 6.99
N ARG A 151 3.92 2.79 7.56
CA ARG A 151 5.18 3.31 7.03
C ARG A 151 6.31 2.37 7.43
N TYR A 152 6.93 1.74 6.41
CA TYR A 152 8.07 0.86 6.62
C TYR A 152 9.06 0.96 5.45
N ASN A 153 10.32 1.23 5.76
CA ASN A 153 11.44 1.29 4.82
C ASN A 153 12.76 1.26 5.60
N ALA A 154 13.90 1.24 4.92
CA ALA A 154 15.22 1.15 5.55
C ALA A 154 15.55 2.32 6.51
N VAL A 155 14.96 3.52 6.29
CA VAL A 155 15.11 4.69 7.18
C VAL A 155 14.16 4.58 8.39
N HIS A 156 12.99 3.98 8.21
CA HIS A 156 11.94 3.90 9.23
C HIS A 156 11.63 2.43 9.56
N THR A 157 12.54 1.78 10.27
CA THR A 157 12.47 0.34 10.63
C THR A 157 11.67 0.05 11.91
N GLY A 158 11.16 1.06 12.60
CA GLY A 158 10.48 0.90 13.90
C GLY A 158 9.33 -0.12 13.92
N ALA A 159 8.67 -0.36 12.76
CA ALA A 159 7.63 -1.39 12.65
C ALA A 159 8.15 -2.82 12.94
N GLU A 160 9.43 -3.10 12.74
CA GLU A 160 10.04 -4.40 13.02
C GLU A 160 10.03 -4.75 14.52
N ARG A 161 10.06 -3.74 15.39
CA ARG A 161 10.03 -3.91 16.85
C ARG A 161 8.65 -3.66 17.45
N GLU A 162 7.89 -2.71 16.89
CA GLU A 162 6.70 -2.16 17.53
C GLU A 162 5.38 -2.61 16.87
N VAL A 163 5.46 -3.27 15.71
CA VAL A 163 4.26 -3.68 14.94
C VAL A 163 4.31 -5.17 14.61
N PHE A 164 5.29 -5.60 13.83
CA PHE A 164 5.28 -6.94 13.23
C PHE A 164 5.32 -8.09 14.26
N PRO A 165 6.07 -8.03 15.37
CA PRO A 165 6.06 -9.08 16.37
C PRO A 165 4.74 -9.18 17.16
N LEU A 166 3.92 -8.12 17.12
CA LEU A 166 2.65 -8.04 17.85
C LEU A 166 1.44 -8.45 16.98
N LEU A 167 1.66 -8.77 15.72
CA LEU A 167 0.59 -9.23 14.83
C LEU A 167 0.16 -10.66 15.21
N PRO A 168 -1.15 -10.95 15.23
CA PRO A 168 -1.64 -12.32 15.43
C PRO A 168 -1.03 -13.30 14.41
N THR A 169 -0.62 -14.49 14.86
CA THR A 169 0.02 -15.50 14.01
C THR A 169 -0.96 -16.49 13.38
N ASN A 170 -2.21 -16.50 13.84
CA ASN A 170 -3.24 -17.50 13.54
C ASN A 170 -4.12 -17.19 12.30
N GLY A 171 -3.63 -16.43 11.34
CA GLY A 171 -4.41 -16.01 10.15
C GLY A 171 -5.46 -14.92 10.43
N ALA A 172 -5.69 -14.57 11.70
CA ALA A 172 -6.65 -13.52 12.07
C ALA A 172 -6.08 -12.10 12.00
N ARG A 173 -4.81 -11.93 11.59
CA ARG A 173 -4.18 -10.62 11.47
C ARG A 173 -4.75 -9.80 10.31
N PRO A 174 -4.77 -8.46 10.40
CA PRO A 174 -5.05 -7.63 9.24
C PRO A 174 -3.97 -7.80 8.17
N GLY A 175 -4.32 -7.53 6.92
CA GLY A 175 -3.34 -7.39 5.85
C GLY A 175 -2.43 -6.19 6.09
N ILE A 176 -1.13 -6.35 5.88
CA ILE A 176 -0.14 -5.29 6.06
C ILE A 176 0.31 -4.75 4.71
N VAL A 177 -0.04 -3.50 4.45
CA VAL A 177 0.39 -2.77 3.25
C VAL A 177 1.44 -1.74 3.66
N ALA A 178 2.69 -1.94 3.23
CA ALA A 178 3.76 -0.98 3.49
C ALA A 178 3.76 0.13 2.45
N PHE A 179 3.98 1.37 2.88
CA PHE A 179 4.09 2.53 2.00
C PHE A 179 5.36 3.35 2.30
N THR A 180 5.69 4.27 1.38
CA THR A 180 6.87 5.14 1.46
C THR A 180 8.20 4.37 1.43
N ALA A 181 8.28 3.27 0.66
CA ALA A 181 9.46 2.39 0.60
C ALA A 181 10.77 3.13 0.26
N THR A 182 10.72 4.18 -0.56
CA THR A 182 11.89 4.99 -0.94
C THR A 182 12.20 6.13 0.04
N SER A 183 11.48 6.23 1.17
CA SER A 183 11.58 7.36 2.12
C SER A 183 11.49 8.72 1.40
N TRP A 184 10.40 8.93 0.61
CA TRP A 184 10.23 10.13 -0.24
C TRP A 184 11.44 10.43 -1.13
N ARG A 185 12.07 9.38 -1.69
CA ARG A 185 13.25 9.41 -2.54
C ARG A 185 14.57 9.73 -1.81
N GLN A 186 14.57 9.88 -0.49
CA GLN A 186 15.81 10.11 0.27
C GLN A 186 16.81 8.97 0.08
N LEU A 187 16.33 7.71 0.04
CA LEU A 187 17.17 6.53 -0.21
C LEU A 187 17.75 6.50 -1.63
N LEU A 188 17.20 7.26 -2.58
CA LEU A 188 17.64 7.31 -3.97
C LEU A 188 18.60 8.49 -4.25
N ASP A 189 18.90 9.31 -3.25
CA ASP A 189 19.76 10.48 -3.40
C ASP A 189 21.21 10.11 -3.06
N PRO A 190 22.14 10.12 -4.04
CA PRO A 190 23.54 9.78 -3.80
C PRO A 190 24.23 10.71 -2.77
N LYS A 191 23.72 11.93 -2.58
CA LYS A 191 24.25 12.87 -1.59
C LYS A 191 23.91 12.50 -0.14
N ARG A 192 22.96 11.58 0.06
CA ARG A 192 22.49 11.13 1.36
C ARG A 192 23.00 9.74 1.74
N VAL A 193 23.75 9.08 0.86
CA VAL A 193 24.32 7.76 1.10
C VAL A 193 25.67 7.87 1.81
N PRO A 194 26.03 6.95 2.71
CA PRO A 194 27.34 6.96 3.34
C PRO A 194 28.48 6.96 2.31
N PRO A 195 29.59 7.68 2.57
CA PRO A 195 30.74 7.66 1.68
C PRO A 195 31.23 6.22 1.40
N GLY A 196 31.44 5.90 0.12
CA GLY A 196 31.89 4.57 -0.31
C GLY A 196 30.80 3.51 -0.48
N GLU A 197 29.58 3.78 -0.06
CA GLU A 197 28.44 2.87 -0.31
C GLU A 197 27.74 3.20 -1.63
N ARG A 198 27.22 2.17 -2.32
CA ARG A 198 26.39 2.40 -3.50
C ARG A 198 25.04 3.01 -3.14
N THR A 199 24.50 3.85 -4.01
CA THR A 199 23.16 4.41 -3.84
C THR A 199 22.11 3.33 -4.12
N PRO A 200 21.11 3.12 -3.22
CA PRO A 200 20.01 2.23 -3.50
C PRO A 200 19.20 2.64 -4.73
N THR A 201 18.75 1.66 -5.49
CA THR A 201 17.73 1.83 -6.52
C THR A 201 16.32 1.73 -5.92
N ALA A 202 15.30 2.13 -6.68
CA ALA A 202 13.92 1.92 -6.24
C ALA A 202 13.61 0.41 -6.06
N ALA A 203 14.17 -0.45 -6.90
CA ALA A 203 14.03 -1.90 -6.76
C ALA A 203 14.61 -2.39 -5.42
N ASP A 204 15.79 -1.91 -5.01
CA ASP A 204 16.37 -2.25 -3.71
C ASP A 204 15.45 -1.82 -2.55
N CYS A 205 14.86 -0.62 -2.62
CA CYS A 205 13.95 -0.14 -1.59
C CYS A 205 12.69 -1.03 -1.46
N TYR A 206 12.09 -1.44 -2.59
CA TYR A 206 10.93 -2.34 -2.57
C TYR A 206 11.32 -3.74 -2.11
N ARG A 207 12.45 -4.29 -2.54
CA ARG A 207 12.98 -5.59 -2.09
C ARG A 207 13.20 -5.59 -0.57
N PHE A 208 13.81 -4.53 -0.02
CA PHE A 208 14.00 -4.41 1.42
C PHE A 208 12.67 -4.58 2.18
N VAL A 209 11.64 -3.87 1.77
CA VAL A 209 10.31 -3.94 2.38
C VAL A 209 9.70 -5.33 2.22
N LEU A 210 9.76 -5.90 1.02
CA LEU A 210 9.18 -7.20 0.69
C LEU A 210 9.95 -8.39 1.26
N SER A 211 11.20 -8.21 1.70
CA SER A 211 11.97 -9.23 2.42
C SER A 211 11.45 -9.46 3.83
N ASN A 212 10.65 -8.54 4.38
CA ASN A 212 10.00 -8.76 5.67
C ASN A 212 8.73 -9.63 5.51
N PRO A 213 8.65 -10.80 6.17
CA PRO A 213 7.53 -11.73 6.00
C PRO A 213 6.18 -11.20 6.52
N ALA A 214 6.20 -10.20 7.42
CA ALA A 214 4.99 -9.59 7.94
C ALA A 214 4.28 -8.66 6.94
N VAL A 215 4.99 -8.19 5.90
CA VAL A 215 4.44 -7.31 4.87
C VAL A 215 3.78 -8.14 3.77
N ASP A 216 2.52 -7.91 3.49
CA ASP A 216 1.79 -8.57 2.41
C ASP A 216 1.99 -7.85 1.07
N VAL A 217 1.86 -6.52 1.08
CA VAL A 217 2.00 -5.67 -0.12
C VAL A 217 2.93 -4.50 0.16
N CYS A 218 3.86 -4.22 -0.74
CA CYS A 218 4.60 -2.96 -0.79
C CYS A 218 3.97 -2.04 -1.85
N LEU A 219 3.46 -0.87 -1.43
CA LEU A 219 2.81 0.07 -2.34
C LEU A 219 3.84 0.93 -3.05
N SER A 220 3.93 0.82 -4.37
CA SER A 220 4.76 1.66 -5.23
C SER A 220 4.01 2.90 -5.71
N GLY A 221 4.75 4.00 -5.94
CA GLY A 221 4.20 5.24 -6.49
C GLY A 221 5.02 5.73 -7.68
N PRO A 222 4.94 5.06 -8.86
CA PRO A 222 5.69 5.48 -10.03
C PRO A 222 5.11 6.77 -10.64
N ALA A 223 5.98 7.61 -11.19
CA ALA A 223 5.59 8.84 -11.89
C ALA A 223 5.63 8.68 -13.43
N ASN A 224 6.28 7.64 -13.92
CA ASN A 224 6.47 7.37 -15.34
C ASN A 224 6.71 5.88 -15.59
N GLN A 225 6.87 5.51 -16.87
CA GLN A 225 7.11 4.12 -17.30
C GLN A 225 8.39 3.52 -16.70
N ALA A 226 9.48 4.29 -16.68
CA ALA A 226 10.76 3.81 -16.15
C ALA A 226 10.68 3.52 -14.65
N HIS A 227 10.00 4.37 -13.88
CA HIS A 227 9.76 4.13 -12.45
C HIS A 227 8.88 2.89 -12.20
N ALA A 228 7.87 2.65 -13.06
CA ALA A 228 7.05 1.43 -12.98
C ALA A 228 7.89 0.18 -13.26
N ALA A 229 8.73 0.21 -14.27
CA ALA A 229 9.64 -0.90 -14.61
C ALA A 229 10.63 -1.19 -13.46
N GLN A 230 11.20 -0.15 -12.84
CA GLN A 230 12.07 -0.34 -11.67
C GLN A 230 11.34 -0.96 -10.48
N ALA A 231 10.07 -0.60 -10.25
CA ALA A 231 9.29 -1.20 -9.19
C ALA A 231 9.02 -2.69 -9.46
N LEU A 232 8.65 -3.04 -10.69
CA LEU A 232 8.42 -4.43 -11.11
C LEU A 232 9.69 -5.29 -10.98
N ARG A 233 10.87 -4.74 -11.29
CA ARG A 233 12.13 -5.44 -11.13
C ARG A 233 12.37 -5.95 -9.71
N ALA A 234 11.82 -5.29 -8.68
CA ALA A 234 11.92 -5.77 -7.31
C ALA A 234 11.30 -7.17 -7.13
N THR A 235 10.24 -7.48 -7.85
CA THR A 235 9.57 -8.79 -7.78
C THR A 235 10.27 -9.89 -8.58
N GLU A 236 11.02 -9.50 -9.60
CA GLU A 236 11.84 -10.42 -10.40
C GLU A 236 13.11 -10.84 -9.65
N LEU A 237 13.73 -9.90 -8.93
CA LEU A 237 14.96 -10.13 -8.17
C LEU A 237 14.72 -10.94 -6.87
N GLY A 238 13.49 -11.01 -6.39
CA GLY A 238 13.14 -11.72 -5.17
C GLY A 238 13.64 -11.06 -3.88
N PRO A 239 13.58 -11.78 -2.75
CA PRO A 239 14.02 -11.28 -1.44
C PRO A 239 15.50 -10.90 -1.43
N MET A 240 15.88 -9.97 -0.55
CA MET A 240 17.25 -9.59 -0.33
C MET A 240 18.01 -10.67 0.46
N SER A 241 19.30 -10.85 0.15
CA SER A 241 20.22 -11.61 0.99
C SER A 241 20.48 -10.90 2.32
N ALA A 242 21.10 -11.62 3.28
CA ALA A 242 21.49 -11.04 4.57
C ALA A 242 22.43 -9.82 4.38
N ASP A 243 23.39 -9.90 3.45
CA ASP A 243 24.33 -8.81 3.17
C ASP A 243 23.66 -7.60 2.54
N GLU A 244 22.73 -7.83 1.61
CA GLU A 244 21.92 -6.76 1.01
C GLU A 244 21.05 -6.06 2.07
N LEU A 245 20.43 -6.82 2.97
CA LEU A 245 19.65 -6.26 4.09
C LEU A 245 20.54 -5.46 5.04
N ALA A 246 21.73 -5.97 5.40
CA ALA A 246 22.67 -5.25 6.24
C ALA A 246 23.16 -3.95 5.59
N TRP A 247 23.44 -3.99 4.29
CA TRP A 247 23.76 -2.78 3.52
C TRP A 247 22.63 -1.76 3.53
N MET A 248 21.40 -2.17 3.22
CA MET A 248 20.25 -1.26 3.23
C MET A 248 19.99 -0.64 4.61
N ARG A 249 20.24 -1.39 5.69
CA ARG A 249 20.15 -0.87 7.07
C ARG A 249 21.21 0.19 7.34
N ARG A 250 22.49 -0.05 6.96
CA ARG A 250 23.56 0.95 7.12
C ARG A 250 23.22 2.26 6.41
N VAL A 251 22.71 2.17 5.16
CA VAL A 251 22.28 3.36 4.39
C VAL A 251 21.09 4.03 5.07
N GLY A 252 20.10 3.27 5.51
CA GLY A 252 18.92 3.79 6.19
C GLY A 252 19.25 4.49 7.51
N ASP A 253 20.08 3.89 8.34
CA ASP A 253 20.51 4.45 9.63
C ASP A 253 21.31 5.74 9.45
N PHE A 254 22.14 5.82 8.39
CA PHE A 254 22.87 7.04 8.06
C PHE A 254 21.93 8.19 7.66
N ILE A 255 20.87 7.90 6.90
CA ILE A 255 19.87 8.90 6.47
C ILE A 255 18.94 9.31 7.63
N HIS A 256 18.73 8.43 8.59
CA HIS A 256 17.83 8.66 9.73
C HIS A 256 18.38 9.69 10.73
N LYS A 257 19.71 9.86 10.77
CA LYS A 257 20.41 10.83 11.63
C LYS A 257 20.10 12.28 11.21
#